data_8e40a47c259c54d16938731747c9358f
#
_entry.id   8e40a47c259c54d16938731747c9358f
#
_cell.length_a   1.000
_cell.length_b   1.000
_cell.length_c   1.000
_cell.angle_alpha   90.00
_cell.angle_beta   90.00
_cell.angle_gamma   90.00
#
_symmetry.space_group_name_H-M   'P 1'
#
loop_
_entity.id
_entity.type
_entity.pdbx_description
1 polymer ?
#
loop_
_entity_poly.entity_id
_entity_poly.type
_entity_poly.pdbx_seq_one_letter_code
_entity_poly.pdbx_strand_id
1 'polypeptide(L)'
;KRQVLVIGGGTGFYFYQRQQPRKAVENFLDSMKKMDFNTMESMIQSSDLTALDNADIRDAAYTDFFSEINKKMTYKITRNRFDIQNGTASVTAHITYIDGTNIYKATITEFLRQIVSNAYAGNQLTEEETQAKLASILNEQAKKVEKDVFSETDITYPVIKTDSGWKIVSLDDETVKIMSANFKSVEEEINNSLNNMDNEDSSGSSSNAPEASADDTLNLTT
;
A
#
# COMPACT_ATOMS: atom_id res chain seq x y z
N LYS A 1 26.28 20.26 57.78
CA LYS A 1 26.42 19.64 56.45
C LYS A 1 25.02 19.27 56.00
N ARG A 2 24.47 20.04 55.05
CA ARG A 2 23.19 19.72 54.41
C ARG A 2 23.46 18.72 53.29
N GLN A 3 23.00 17.51 53.40
CA GLN A 3 22.90 16.58 52.29
C GLN A 3 21.70 17.01 51.44
N VAL A 4 21.96 17.52 50.25
CA VAL A 4 20.93 17.73 49.23
C VAL A 4 20.72 16.37 48.56
N LEU A 5 19.60 15.74 48.87
CA LEU A 5 19.18 14.50 48.22
C LEU A 5 18.69 14.88 46.81
N VAL A 6 19.51 14.64 45.76
CA VAL A 6 19.11 14.78 44.37
C VAL A 6 18.36 13.51 43.99
N ILE A 7 17.08 13.39 44.40
CA ILE A 7 16.21 12.27 44.02
C ILE A 7 15.39 12.57 42.75
N GLY A 8 15.53 13.78 42.16
CA GLY A 8 14.67 14.22 41.07
C GLY A 8 15.18 13.95 39.62
N GLY A 9 16.45 13.62 39.42
CA GLY A 9 17.04 13.55 38.06
C GLY A 9 16.74 12.26 37.30
N GLY A 10 16.68 11.12 37.95
CA GLY A 10 16.58 9.81 37.29
C GLY A 10 15.20 9.50 36.75
N THR A 11 14.14 9.80 37.48
CA THR A 11 12.77 9.53 37.06
C THR A 11 12.34 10.44 35.89
N GLY A 12 12.64 11.74 35.97
CA GLY A 12 12.34 12.69 34.89
C GLY A 12 13.09 12.37 33.62
N PHE A 13 14.36 11.97 33.71
CA PHE A 13 15.15 11.54 32.57
C PHE A 13 14.62 10.25 31.94
N TYR A 14 14.22 9.25 32.72
CA TYR A 14 13.61 8.02 32.22
C TYR A 14 12.29 8.29 31.48
N PHE A 15 11.39 9.10 32.05
CA PHE A 15 10.15 9.48 31.38
C PHE A 15 10.39 10.24 30.09
N TYR A 16 11.37 11.14 30.05
CA TYR A 16 11.76 11.83 28.84
C TYR A 16 12.26 10.85 27.76
N GLN A 17 13.18 9.96 28.11
CA GLN A 17 13.72 8.94 27.18
C GLN A 17 12.63 8.00 26.65
N ARG A 18 11.69 7.61 27.49
CA ARG A 18 10.56 6.75 27.10
C ARG A 18 9.62 7.41 26.08
N GLN A 19 9.53 8.73 26.07
CA GLN A 19 8.68 9.47 25.13
C GLN A 19 9.31 9.60 23.73
N GLN A 20 10.64 9.50 23.61
CA GLN A 20 11.33 9.73 22.35
C GLN A 20 10.96 8.74 21.23
N PRO A 21 10.91 7.41 21.47
CA PRO A 21 10.45 6.45 20.45
C PRO A 21 9.03 6.73 19.96
N ARG A 22 8.15 7.07 20.89
CA ARG A 22 6.77 7.46 20.58
C ARG A 22 6.74 8.66 19.65
N LYS A 23 7.50 9.72 19.95
CA LYS A 23 7.59 10.92 19.10
C LYS A 23 8.16 10.62 17.72
N ALA A 24 9.14 9.71 17.63
CA ALA A 24 9.69 9.30 16.35
C ALA A 24 8.60 8.68 15.45
N VAL A 25 7.76 7.80 15.99
CA VAL A 25 6.65 7.21 15.25
C VAL A 25 5.56 8.23 14.94
N GLU A 26 5.19 9.11 15.89
CA GLU A 26 4.23 10.19 15.64
C GLU A 26 4.70 11.11 14.50
N ASN A 27 5.96 11.52 14.49
CA ASN A 27 6.54 12.34 13.44
C ASN A 27 6.54 11.64 12.08
N PHE A 28 6.84 10.33 12.08
CA PHE A 28 6.77 9.52 10.86
C PHE A 28 5.34 9.46 10.31
N LEU A 29 4.35 9.19 11.15
CA LEU A 29 2.94 9.14 10.75
C LEU A 29 2.43 10.50 10.29
N ASP A 30 2.89 11.61 10.89
CA ASP A 30 2.57 12.96 10.44
C ASP A 30 3.19 13.29 9.07
N SER A 31 4.39 12.77 8.79
CA SER A 31 5.02 12.87 7.47
C SER A 31 4.29 12.03 6.42
N MET A 32 3.80 10.85 6.83
CA MET A 32 2.98 9.99 6.00
C MET A 32 1.66 10.66 5.60
N LYS A 33 0.98 11.34 6.53
CA LYS A 33 -0.22 12.15 6.23
C LYS A 33 0.03 13.23 5.19
N LYS A 34 1.24 13.76 5.13
CA LYS A 34 1.64 14.83 4.20
C LYS A 34 2.25 14.29 2.91
N MET A 35 2.43 12.97 2.80
CA MET A 35 3.16 12.34 1.71
C MET A 35 4.59 12.91 1.54
N ASP A 36 5.23 13.28 2.66
CA ASP A 36 6.59 13.81 2.69
C ASP A 36 7.60 12.66 2.75
N PHE A 37 7.89 12.08 1.59
CA PHE A 37 8.77 10.93 1.45
C PHE A 37 10.19 11.22 1.93
N ASN A 38 10.73 12.41 1.67
CA ASN A 38 12.08 12.76 2.09
C ASN A 38 12.21 12.74 3.62
N THR A 39 11.22 13.30 4.30
CA THR A 39 11.20 13.27 5.77
C THR A 39 10.99 11.84 6.29
N MET A 40 10.10 11.06 5.69
CA MET A 40 9.90 9.64 6.07
C MET A 40 11.18 8.83 5.93
N GLU A 41 11.89 8.94 4.80
CA GLU A 41 13.16 8.25 4.55
C GLU A 41 14.22 8.60 5.58
N SER A 42 14.30 9.87 5.98
CA SER A 42 15.26 10.34 7.00
C SER A 42 15.00 9.73 8.39
N MET A 43 13.79 9.24 8.65
CA MET A 43 13.36 8.66 9.94
C MET A 43 13.52 7.14 10.00
N ILE A 44 13.91 6.50 8.91
CA ILE A 44 14.08 5.05 8.82
C ILE A 44 15.57 4.72 8.85
N GLN A 45 15.92 3.65 9.58
CA GLN A 45 17.30 3.17 9.65
C GLN A 45 17.66 2.25 8.49
N SER A 46 16.71 1.46 8.00
CA SER A 46 16.93 0.52 6.92
C SER A 46 17.41 1.22 5.65
N SER A 47 18.35 0.61 4.94
CA SER A 47 18.69 0.98 3.57
C SER A 47 17.68 0.45 2.54
N ASP A 48 16.84 -0.48 2.96
CA ASP A 48 15.74 -0.99 2.14
C ASP A 48 14.52 -0.09 2.30
N LEU A 49 14.36 0.82 1.35
CA LEU A 49 13.25 1.76 1.27
C LEU A 49 12.18 1.32 0.28
N THR A 50 12.19 0.05 -0.13
CA THR A 50 11.29 -0.49 -1.17
C THR A 50 9.82 -0.19 -0.86
N ALA A 51 9.43 -0.20 0.41
CA ALA A 51 8.07 0.18 0.83
C ALA A 51 7.73 1.65 0.50
N LEU A 52 8.71 2.55 0.48
CA LEU A 52 8.53 3.96 0.12
C LEU A 52 8.84 4.27 -1.35
N ASP A 53 9.54 3.38 -2.04
CA ASP A 53 9.89 3.51 -3.46
C ASP A 53 8.80 2.97 -4.40
N ASN A 54 7.59 2.79 -3.89
CA ASN A 54 6.47 2.41 -4.73
C ASN A 54 6.19 3.52 -5.76
N ALA A 55 6.44 3.20 -7.05
CA ALA A 55 6.31 4.16 -8.14
C ALA A 55 4.90 4.75 -8.23
N ASP A 56 3.86 3.96 -7.93
CA ASP A 56 2.47 4.39 -8.06
C ASP A 56 2.11 5.50 -7.09
N ILE A 57 2.59 5.41 -5.83
CA ILE A 57 2.32 6.47 -4.82
C ILE A 57 3.16 7.72 -5.05
N ARG A 58 4.33 7.59 -5.70
CA ARG A 58 5.25 8.72 -5.96
C ARG A 58 5.04 9.38 -7.30
N ASP A 59 4.25 8.78 -8.19
CA ASP A 59 3.99 9.36 -9.50
C ASP A 59 3.34 10.74 -9.38
N ALA A 60 3.90 11.72 -10.07
CA ALA A 60 3.43 13.10 -10.05
C ALA A 60 1.97 13.24 -10.49
N ALA A 61 1.48 12.35 -11.37
CA ALA A 61 0.11 12.34 -11.84
C ALA A 61 -0.91 12.03 -10.72
N TYR A 62 -0.48 11.30 -9.67
CA TYR A 62 -1.34 10.89 -8.56
C TYR A 62 -1.08 11.64 -7.26
N THR A 63 -0.07 12.52 -7.20
CA THR A 63 0.34 13.20 -5.98
C THR A 63 -0.79 13.95 -5.29
N ASP A 64 -1.60 14.68 -6.04
CA ASP A 64 -2.73 15.44 -5.50
C ASP A 64 -3.79 14.52 -4.89
N PHE A 65 -4.10 13.43 -5.58
CA PHE A 65 -5.06 12.43 -5.10
C PHE A 65 -4.61 11.81 -3.77
N PHE A 66 -3.39 11.27 -3.71
CA PHE A 66 -2.89 10.63 -2.49
C PHE A 66 -2.69 11.63 -1.35
N SER A 67 -2.28 12.85 -1.65
CA SER A 67 -2.17 13.91 -0.64
C SER A 67 -3.52 14.24 -0.01
N GLU A 68 -4.58 14.40 -0.81
CA GLU A 68 -5.91 14.70 -0.29
C GLU A 68 -6.48 13.53 0.54
N ILE A 69 -6.27 12.29 0.11
CA ILE A 69 -6.71 11.10 0.83
C ILE A 69 -5.96 10.96 2.16
N ASN A 70 -4.64 11.07 2.15
CA ASN A 70 -3.82 10.85 3.34
C ASN A 70 -3.98 11.94 4.40
N LYS A 71 -4.38 13.16 4.03
CA LYS A 71 -4.76 14.20 5.00
C LYS A 71 -5.86 13.77 5.97
N LYS A 72 -6.74 12.86 5.54
CA LYS A 72 -7.85 12.34 6.34
C LYS A 72 -7.45 11.20 7.28
N MET A 73 -6.23 10.68 7.17
CA MET A 73 -5.70 9.66 8.07
C MET A 73 -5.64 10.20 9.50
N THR A 74 -6.04 9.36 10.45
CA THR A 74 -5.87 9.62 11.89
C THR A 74 -5.17 8.46 12.55
N TYR A 75 -4.49 8.71 13.65
CA TYR A 75 -3.81 7.67 14.40
C TYR A 75 -3.82 7.93 15.90
N LYS A 76 -3.62 6.85 16.67
CA LYS A 76 -3.46 6.88 18.11
C LYS A 76 -2.39 5.88 18.50
N ILE A 77 -1.39 6.31 19.24
CA ILE A 77 -0.42 5.40 19.85
C ILE A 77 -1.10 4.63 20.99
N THR A 78 -1.20 3.32 20.83
CA THR A 78 -1.87 2.42 21.78
C THR A 78 -0.90 1.71 22.70
N ARG A 79 0.36 1.53 22.28
CA ARG A 79 1.38 0.85 23.07
C ARG A 79 2.76 1.45 22.79
N ASN A 80 3.57 1.56 23.84
CA ASN A 80 4.97 1.95 23.74
C ASN A 80 5.77 1.08 24.72
N ARG A 81 6.47 0.09 24.21
CA ARG A 81 7.39 -0.78 24.95
C ARG A 81 8.81 -0.26 24.74
N PHE A 82 9.45 0.15 25.79
CA PHE A 82 10.75 0.80 25.77
C PHE A 82 11.77 -0.04 26.56
N ASP A 83 12.89 -0.36 25.92
CA ASP A 83 14.05 -1.02 26.50
C ASP A 83 15.23 -0.04 26.53
N ILE A 84 15.47 0.54 27.70
CA ILE A 84 16.52 1.54 27.89
C ILE A 84 17.93 0.93 27.77
N GLN A 85 18.09 -0.35 28.15
CA GLN A 85 19.39 -1.02 28.17
C GLN A 85 19.90 -1.27 26.76
N ASN A 86 19.00 -1.67 25.88
CA ASN A 86 19.34 -1.99 24.50
C ASN A 86 19.11 -0.81 23.54
N GLY A 87 18.56 0.31 24.03
CA GLY A 87 18.25 1.46 23.19
C GLY A 87 17.23 1.13 22.10
N THR A 88 16.28 0.26 22.40
CA THR A 88 15.24 -0.17 21.46
C THR A 88 13.85 0.10 22.02
N ALA A 89 12.87 0.17 21.11
CA ALA A 89 11.47 0.27 21.48
C ALA A 89 10.57 -0.38 20.44
N SER A 90 9.35 -0.67 20.85
CA SER A 90 8.28 -1.16 19.98
C SER A 90 7.05 -0.28 20.23
N VAL A 91 6.64 0.46 19.23
CA VAL A 91 5.54 1.43 19.31
C VAL A 91 4.40 0.98 18.42
N THR A 92 3.24 0.74 19.01
CA THR A 92 2.04 0.35 18.24
C THR A 92 1.14 1.56 18.05
N ALA A 93 0.76 1.80 16.82
CA ALA A 93 -0.22 2.80 16.41
C ALA A 93 -1.48 2.12 15.87
N HIS A 94 -2.63 2.54 16.36
CA HIS A 94 -3.92 2.29 15.73
C HIS A 94 -4.17 3.38 14.69
N ILE A 95 -4.34 2.99 13.43
CA ILE A 95 -4.42 3.90 12.30
C ILE A 95 -5.77 3.72 11.61
N THR A 96 -6.48 4.83 11.42
CA THR A 96 -7.70 4.89 10.61
C THR A 96 -7.36 5.66 9.33
N TYR A 97 -7.64 5.07 8.18
CA TYR A 97 -7.28 5.62 6.88
C TYR A 97 -8.39 5.41 5.86
N ILE A 98 -8.36 6.16 4.75
CA ILE A 98 -9.34 6.01 3.67
C ILE A 98 -9.16 4.66 2.99
N ASP A 99 -10.27 3.95 2.81
CA ASP A 99 -10.37 2.78 1.94
C ASP A 99 -10.81 3.22 0.54
N GLY A 100 -9.85 3.26 -0.38
CA GLY A 100 -10.07 3.67 -1.77
C GLY A 100 -10.57 2.56 -2.68
N THR A 101 -10.81 1.35 -2.17
CA THR A 101 -11.13 0.17 -2.99
C THR A 101 -12.24 0.43 -4.01
N ASN A 102 -13.35 1.05 -3.59
CA ASN A 102 -14.46 1.34 -4.48
C ASN A 102 -14.11 2.43 -5.52
N ILE A 103 -13.30 3.41 -5.13
CA ILE A 103 -12.81 4.47 -6.03
C ILE A 103 -11.96 3.83 -7.13
N TYR A 104 -11.02 2.94 -6.76
CA TYR A 104 -10.15 2.26 -7.70
C TYR A 104 -10.91 1.34 -8.65
N LYS A 105 -11.83 0.53 -8.14
CA LYS A 105 -12.67 -0.35 -8.97
C LYS A 105 -13.51 0.45 -9.97
N ALA A 106 -14.11 1.56 -9.55
CA ALA A 106 -14.86 2.45 -10.43
C ALA A 106 -13.95 3.13 -11.48
N THR A 107 -12.74 3.53 -11.07
CA THR A 107 -11.73 4.12 -11.96
C THR A 107 -11.32 3.14 -13.06
N ILE A 108 -10.99 1.91 -12.70
CA ILE A 108 -10.59 0.87 -13.67
C ILE A 108 -11.73 0.56 -14.62
N THR A 109 -12.94 0.40 -14.12
CA THR A 109 -14.12 0.14 -14.95
C THR A 109 -14.34 1.26 -15.96
N GLU A 110 -14.28 2.51 -15.55
CA GLU A 110 -14.46 3.67 -16.43
C GLU A 110 -13.30 3.82 -17.43
N PHE A 111 -12.07 3.57 -16.97
CA PHE A 111 -10.90 3.60 -17.82
C PHE A 111 -11.00 2.56 -18.95
N LEU A 112 -11.33 1.31 -18.62
CA LEU A 112 -11.51 0.24 -19.63
C LEU A 112 -12.61 0.59 -20.63
N ARG A 113 -13.74 1.14 -20.16
CA ARG A 113 -14.83 1.59 -21.03
C ARG A 113 -14.35 2.64 -22.03
N GLN A 114 -13.53 3.60 -21.61
CA GLN A 114 -13.00 4.66 -22.46
C GLN A 114 -11.92 4.15 -23.42
N ILE A 115 -11.05 3.22 -23.00
CA ILE A 115 -10.03 2.60 -23.85
C ILE A 115 -10.69 1.81 -24.99
N VAL A 116 -11.70 0.99 -24.67
CA VAL A 116 -12.45 0.24 -25.69
C VAL A 116 -13.11 1.20 -26.70
N SER A 117 -13.73 2.26 -26.22
CA SER A 117 -14.34 3.28 -27.08
C SER A 117 -13.32 3.96 -28.02
N ASN A 118 -12.13 4.30 -27.49
CA ASN A 118 -11.05 4.91 -28.28
C ASN A 118 -10.47 3.95 -29.32
N ALA A 119 -10.32 2.66 -28.96
CA ALA A 119 -9.83 1.64 -29.88
C ALA A 119 -10.76 1.47 -31.08
N TYR A 120 -12.08 1.48 -30.88
CA TYR A 120 -13.07 1.46 -31.97
C TYR A 120 -12.99 2.72 -32.83
N ALA A 121 -12.59 3.86 -32.29
CA ALA A 121 -12.39 5.10 -33.04
C ALA A 121 -11.01 5.16 -33.75
N GLY A 122 -10.17 4.13 -33.61
CA GLY A 122 -8.83 4.07 -34.22
C GLY A 122 -7.78 4.93 -33.54
N ASN A 123 -8.07 5.45 -32.36
CA ASN A 123 -7.16 6.29 -31.57
C ASN A 123 -6.38 5.42 -30.57
N GLN A 124 -5.06 5.35 -30.73
CA GLN A 124 -4.16 4.76 -29.75
C GLN A 124 -3.60 5.87 -28.85
N LEU A 125 -3.71 5.68 -27.54
CA LEU A 125 -3.12 6.58 -26.56
C LEU A 125 -1.63 6.26 -26.37
N THR A 126 -0.83 7.28 -26.20
CA THR A 126 0.54 7.13 -25.70
C THR A 126 0.52 6.72 -24.21
N GLU A 127 1.66 6.31 -23.68
CA GLU A 127 1.78 5.97 -22.26
C GLU A 127 1.46 7.19 -21.38
N GLU A 128 2.00 8.38 -21.73
CA GLU A 128 1.75 9.63 -21.00
C GLU A 128 0.26 10.02 -21.03
N GLU A 129 -0.40 9.92 -22.19
CA GLU A 129 -1.84 10.16 -22.32
C GLU A 129 -2.67 9.16 -21.51
N THR A 130 -2.23 7.91 -21.45
CA THR A 130 -2.83 6.86 -20.64
C THR A 130 -2.78 7.18 -19.17
N GLN A 131 -1.61 7.57 -18.64
CA GLN A 131 -1.41 7.96 -17.25
C GLN A 131 -2.23 9.21 -16.89
N ALA A 132 -2.18 10.24 -17.73
CA ALA A 132 -2.97 11.46 -17.50
C ALA A 132 -4.47 11.18 -17.47
N LYS A 133 -4.94 10.31 -18.36
CA LYS A 133 -6.35 9.90 -18.42
C LYS A 133 -6.77 9.12 -17.19
N LEU A 134 -5.94 8.18 -16.75
CA LEU A 134 -6.18 7.37 -15.55
C LEU A 134 -6.26 8.26 -14.29
N ALA A 135 -5.31 9.21 -14.14
CA ALA A 135 -5.31 10.17 -13.05
C ALA A 135 -6.55 11.07 -13.05
N SER A 136 -6.99 11.53 -14.24
CA SER A 136 -8.22 12.32 -14.38
C SER A 136 -9.45 11.56 -13.94
N ILE A 137 -9.60 10.31 -14.40
CA ILE A 137 -10.74 9.45 -14.03
C ILE A 137 -10.71 9.17 -12.52
N LEU A 138 -9.54 8.88 -11.95
CA LEU A 138 -9.36 8.65 -10.51
C LEU A 138 -9.88 9.83 -9.68
N ASN A 139 -9.47 11.06 -10.04
CA ASN A 139 -9.92 12.26 -9.39
C ASN A 139 -11.43 12.51 -9.55
N GLU A 140 -11.99 12.18 -10.72
CA GLU A 140 -13.44 12.29 -10.95
C GLU A 140 -14.23 11.28 -10.10
N GLN A 141 -13.76 10.01 -10.01
CA GLN A 141 -14.43 9.01 -9.18
C GLN A 141 -14.32 9.35 -7.71
N ALA A 142 -13.19 9.87 -7.24
CA ALA A 142 -13.02 10.33 -5.87
C ALA A 142 -14.03 11.46 -5.49
N LYS A 143 -14.31 12.38 -6.42
CA LYS A 143 -15.28 13.46 -6.20
C LYS A 143 -16.74 12.99 -6.18
N LYS A 144 -17.03 11.82 -6.76
CA LYS A 144 -18.38 11.23 -6.75
C LYS A 144 -18.73 10.52 -5.45
N VAL A 145 -17.73 10.29 -4.59
CA VAL A 145 -17.94 9.64 -3.30
C VAL A 145 -18.65 10.60 -2.35
N GLU A 146 -19.89 10.29 -2.01
CA GLU A 146 -20.68 11.11 -1.08
C GLU A 146 -20.20 10.98 0.37
N LYS A 147 -19.66 9.82 0.74
CA LYS A 147 -19.18 9.52 2.08
C LYS A 147 -17.90 8.69 2.02
N ASP A 148 -16.87 9.20 2.69
CA ASP A 148 -15.61 8.48 2.85
C ASP A 148 -15.81 7.12 3.55
N VAL A 149 -15.17 6.08 3.01
CA VAL A 149 -15.07 4.77 3.64
C VAL A 149 -13.71 4.69 4.33
N PHE A 150 -13.70 4.23 5.57
CA PHE A 150 -12.48 4.11 6.36
C PHE A 150 -12.20 2.65 6.68
N SER A 151 -10.91 2.29 6.67
CA SER A 151 -10.37 1.06 7.23
C SER A 151 -9.49 1.38 8.43
N GLU A 152 -9.31 0.40 9.31
CA GLU A 152 -8.52 0.52 10.53
C GLU A 152 -7.51 -0.63 10.60
N THR A 153 -6.32 -0.33 11.11
CA THR A 153 -5.29 -1.34 11.34
C THR A 153 -4.38 -0.93 12.50
N ASP A 154 -3.77 -1.93 13.14
CA ASP A 154 -2.74 -1.73 14.15
C ASP A 154 -1.38 -2.06 13.54
N ILE A 155 -0.45 -1.10 13.55
CA ILE A 155 0.93 -1.33 13.14
C ILE A 155 1.86 -1.17 14.33
N THR A 156 2.79 -2.09 14.47
CA THR A 156 3.85 -2.02 15.46
C THR A 156 5.18 -1.70 14.77
N TYR A 157 5.70 -0.51 15.06
CA TYR A 157 6.97 -0.02 14.54
C TYR A 157 8.11 -0.40 15.49
N PRO A 158 9.10 -1.18 15.03
CA PRO A 158 10.36 -1.34 15.76
C PRO A 158 11.17 -0.05 15.64
N VAL A 159 11.67 0.46 16.77
CA VAL A 159 12.40 1.73 16.84
C VAL A 159 13.72 1.52 17.58
N ILE A 160 14.78 2.13 17.09
CA ILE A 160 16.13 2.03 17.65
C ILE A 160 16.74 3.41 17.85
N LYS A 161 17.53 3.53 18.93
CA LYS A 161 18.33 4.72 19.18
C LYS A 161 19.60 4.71 18.34
N THR A 162 19.83 5.77 17.60
CA THR A 162 21.04 6.01 16.80
C THR A 162 21.73 7.28 17.28
N ASP A 163 22.91 7.60 16.73
CA ASP A 163 23.62 8.85 17.01
C ASP A 163 22.82 10.08 16.56
N SER A 164 21.98 9.92 15.54
CA SER A 164 21.10 10.99 14.99
C SER A 164 19.70 11.01 15.62
N GLY A 165 19.45 10.23 16.68
CA GLY A 165 18.16 10.14 17.35
C GLY A 165 17.47 8.78 17.21
N TRP A 166 16.19 8.73 17.52
CA TRP A 166 15.40 7.53 17.38
C TRP A 166 14.89 7.38 15.95
N LYS A 167 15.06 6.19 15.38
CA LYS A 167 14.63 5.86 14.00
C LYS A 167 13.82 4.58 13.98
N ILE A 168 12.88 4.51 13.06
CA ILE A 168 12.15 3.27 12.73
C ILE A 168 13.14 2.33 12.05
N VAL A 169 13.18 1.06 12.49
CA VAL A 169 14.14 0.08 11.98
C VAL A 169 13.81 -0.30 10.54
N SER A 170 12.55 -0.63 10.30
CA SER A 170 12.05 -1.05 8.98
C SER A 170 10.56 -0.79 8.87
N LEU A 171 10.08 -0.69 7.64
CA LEU A 171 8.65 -0.64 7.31
C LEU A 171 8.19 -1.98 6.75
N ASP A 172 6.92 -2.27 6.97
CA ASP A 172 6.23 -3.40 6.35
C ASP A 172 5.29 -2.95 5.22
N ASP A 173 4.72 -3.91 4.52
CA ASP A 173 3.80 -3.66 3.40
C ASP A 173 2.49 -2.97 3.84
N GLU A 174 2.10 -3.08 5.12
CA GLU A 174 0.92 -2.40 5.65
C GLU A 174 1.07 -0.87 5.56
N THR A 175 2.29 -0.34 5.66
CA THR A 175 2.54 1.09 5.47
C THR A 175 2.19 1.54 4.06
N VAL A 176 2.58 0.78 3.03
CA VAL A 176 2.23 1.06 1.63
C VAL A 176 0.72 0.96 1.41
N LYS A 177 0.10 -0.06 1.99
CA LYS A 177 -1.34 -0.28 1.91
C LYS A 177 -2.13 0.92 2.45
N ILE A 178 -1.70 1.48 3.60
CA ILE A 178 -2.31 2.67 4.18
C ILE A 178 -2.11 3.87 3.26
N MET A 179 -0.87 4.15 2.86
CA MET A 179 -0.50 5.31 2.04
C MET A 179 -1.20 5.32 0.69
N SER A 180 -1.40 4.15 0.11
CA SER A 180 -2.10 3.94 -1.16
C SER A 180 -3.62 3.79 -1.01
N ALA A 181 -4.18 3.95 0.18
CA ALA A 181 -5.61 3.75 0.45
C ALA A 181 -6.13 2.40 -0.08
N ASN A 182 -5.39 1.32 0.20
CA ASN A 182 -5.66 -0.05 -0.26
C ASN A 182 -5.48 -0.30 -1.78
N PHE A 183 -4.83 0.58 -2.54
CA PHE A 183 -4.62 0.36 -3.97
C PHE A 183 -3.90 -0.96 -4.26
N LYS A 184 -2.83 -1.26 -3.52
CA LYS A 184 -2.08 -2.51 -3.67
C LYS A 184 -2.96 -3.76 -3.54
N SER A 185 -3.92 -3.76 -2.62
CA SER A 185 -4.86 -4.87 -2.46
C SER A 185 -5.79 -5.04 -3.68
N VAL A 186 -6.19 -3.94 -4.30
CA VAL A 186 -7.00 -3.97 -5.55
C VAL A 186 -6.17 -4.47 -6.73
N GLU A 187 -4.93 -4.05 -6.85
CA GLU A 187 -3.99 -4.52 -7.86
C GLU A 187 -3.77 -6.04 -7.75
N GLU A 188 -3.53 -6.54 -6.54
CA GLU A 188 -3.39 -7.98 -6.28
C GLU A 188 -4.67 -8.76 -6.63
N GLU A 189 -5.86 -8.23 -6.31
CA GLU A 189 -7.15 -8.85 -6.65
C GLU A 189 -7.33 -8.93 -8.18
N ILE A 190 -6.96 -7.88 -8.91
CA ILE A 190 -7.03 -7.85 -10.38
C ILE A 190 -6.06 -8.85 -10.99
N ASN A 191 -4.80 -8.85 -10.55
CA ASN A 191 -3.78 -9.77 -11.04
C ASN A 191 -4.16 -11.22 -10.80
N ASN A 192 -4.70 -11.55 -9.63
CA ASN A 192 -5.19 -12.90 -9.32
C ASN A 192 -6.37 -13.29 -10.22
N SER A 193 -7.27 -12.36 -10.52
CA SER A 193 -8.42 -12.62 -11.39
C SER A 193 -7.97 -12.90 -12.83
N LEU A 194 -6.98 -12.14 -13.34
CA LEU A 194 -6.41 -12.34 -14.67
C LEU A 194 -5.69 -13.69 -14.78
N ASN A 195 -4.86 -14.02 -13.80
CA ASN A 195 -4.13 -15.29 -13.78
C ASN A 195 -5.07 -16.51 -13.69
N ASN A 196 -6.22 -16.38 -13.05
CA ASN A 196 -7.22 -17.44 -13.02
C ASN A 196 -7.92 -17.63 -14.37
N MET A 197 -8.19 -16.55 -15.11
CA MET A 197 -8.75 -16.62 -16.46
C MET A 197 -7.81 -17.34 -17.43
N ASP A 198 -6.51 -17.02 -17.39
CA ASP A 198 -5.50 -17.67 -18.24
C ASP A 198 -5.35 -19.17 -17.95
N ASN A 199 -5.59 -19.58 -16.70
CA ASN A 199 -5.55 -21.00 -16.32
C ASN A 199 -6.82 -21.79 -16.73
N GLU A 200 -7.98 -21.14 -16.82
CA GLU A 200 -9.20 -21.79 -17.29
C GLU A 200 -9.17 -22.01 -18.82
N ASP A 201 -8.62 -21.08 -19.58
CA ASP A 201 -8.47 -21.23 -21.05
C ASP A 201 -7.44 -22.33 -21.42
N SER A 202 -6.43 -22.56 -20.57
CA SER A 202 -5.44 -23.63 -20.80
C SER A 202 -5.93 -25.04 -20.46
N SER A 203 -7.01 -25.19 -19.69
CA SER A 203 -7.59 -26.47 -19.30
C SER A 203 -8.72 -26.95 -20.23
N GLY A 204 -9.17 -26.12 -21.18
CA GLY A 204 -10.27 -26.38 -22.10
C GLY A 204 -9.91 -27.07 -23.43
N SER A 205 -8.65 -27.38 -23.69
CA SER A 205 -8.21 -28.02 -24.95
C SER A 205 -7.80 -29.47 -24.77
N SER A 206 -8.73 -30.30 -24.26
CA SER A 206 -8.69 -31.74 -24.45
C SER A 206 -9.89 -32.16 -25.29
N SER A 207 -9.80 -31.95 -26.59
CA SER A 207 -10.75 -32.48 -27.54
C SER A 207 -10.57 -33.98 -27.63
N ASN A 208 -11.52 -34.74 -27.07
CA ASN A 208 -11.79 -36.10 -27.44
C ASN A 208 -12.27 -36.12 -28.90
N ALA A 209 -11.38 -36.43 -29.82
CA ALA A 209 -11.77 -36.91 -31.15
C ALA A 209 -12.28 -38.33 -31.02
N PRO A 210 -13.46 -38.69 -31.55
CA PRO A 210 -13.88 -40.08 -31.60
C PRO A 210 -13.06 -40.81 -32.67
N GLU A 211 -12.34 -41.85 -32.24
CA GLU A 211 -11.78 -42.83 -33.16
C GLU A 211 -12.90 -43.47 -33.96
N ALA A 212 -12.91 -43.23 -35.26
CA ALA A 212 -13.72 -43.99 -36.22
C ALA A 212 -13.00 -45.30 -36.49
N SER A 213 -13.48 -46.38 -35.92
CA SER A 213 -13.17 -47.73 -36.25
C SER A 213 -13.74 -48.06 -37.64
N ALA A 214 -12.86 -48.20 -38.66
CA ALA A 214 -13.20 -48.75 -39.95
C ALA A 214 -12.59 -50.13 -40.03
N ASP A 215 -13.38 -51.11 -39.65
CA ASP A 215 -13.19 -52.48 -40.06
C ASP A 215 -14.37 -52.86 -40.97
N ASP A 216 -14.07 -52.97 -42.28
CA ASP A 216 -14.97 -53.65 -43.21
C ASP A 216 -14.11 -54.27 -44.30
N THR A 217 -13.68 -55.51 -44.05
CA THR A 217 -13.09 -56.41 -45.02
C THR A 217 -14.21 -56.98 -45.88
N LEU A 218 -14.34 -56.51 -47.09
CA LEU A 218 -15.11 -57.20 -48.13
C LEU A 218 -14.20 -58.09 -48.95
N ASN A 219 -14.28 -59.37 -48.66
CA ASN A 219 -13.75 -60.49 -49.41
C ASN A 219 -14.73 -60.81 -50.56
N LEU A 220 -14.29 -60.73 -51.79
CA LEU A 220 -15.00 -61.33 -52.96
C LEU A 220 -14.03 -62.05 -53.83
N THR A 221 -14.04 -63.36 -53.73
CA THR A 221 -13.58 -64.39 -54.65
C THR A 221 -14.58 -64.51 -55.83
N THR A 222 -14.08 -64.45 -57.00
CA THR A 222 -14.14 -65.33 -58.19
C THR A 222 -13.63 -64.67 -59.41
#